data_129a4af63390aba44aee1c232c247fdc
#
_entry.id   129a4af63390aba44aee1c232c247fdc
#
_cell.length_a   1.000
_cell.length_b   1.000
_cell.length_c   1.000
_cell.angle_alpha   90.00
_cell.angle_beta   90.00
_cell.angle_gamma   90.00
#
_symmetry.space_group_name_H-M   'P 1'
#
loop_
_entity.id
_entity.type
_entity.pdbx_description
1 polymer ?
#
loop_
_entity_poly.entity_id
_entity_poly.type
_entity_poly.pdbx_seq_one_letter_code
_entity_poly.pdbx_strand_id
1 'polypeptide(L)'
;MKKHLLLVASGLLLSFGASAQTTSADDPLPGYTQAERFAGNKLSTMLFSTSVDPHWFKAGNCFWYEYKTGNGNVWYVVDPSAKTKRPLFDQDKLAAELTEIVKDPYTAQQLPIQKLETGEDGRTFTFQITSSQDAKKDSTDKDKKTKKEVFYFSYDYPTRKLTYLADKKKDTEYPNWASISPDGKTVVYAKDLNLYRMSREDYEKLKKDDKDSTVTEIQLTTTGVKDFGFGQPYSLLNTDTLCNGKRKNPGYLLWSPDSRHFVISISDNRKVKDLWVINAMATPRPTLETYKYQMPGEKEAPVSHLYLFDMSNDSYKEINTQAFKDQTIRMAYRPRLHKQRDMKELPSIWLGDNNRFFVTRSSRDLHRIDVCTYTIGEDSIRPIIEERMNTYIELRPLAAVNNGKELIHWSERDGWAHLYLYDDKGNLKNRITSGPWHVDQIVKVDEAKRVVYFLANGREKGENPYYEHLYRANLDGSGLQMVSAGDYFHDVRVDDNAQFIVHNYSRINTVPKSDLLDNTGRKVMELEESDFSQLFAAGYQFPEPFKVKAADGVTDLYGVMYKPFNFDSTAVLSYLQQSY
;
A
#
# COMPACT_ATOMS: atom_id res chain seq x y z
N MET A 1 -5.59 2.22 2.18
CA MET A 1 -6.96 2.07 2.66
C MET A 1 -8.05 2.61 1.72
N LYS A 2 -7.77 2.77 0.41
CA LYS A 2 -8.77 3.08 -0.63
C LYS A 2 -9.76 1.93 -0.95
N LYS A 3 -9.67 0.79 -0.26
CA LYS A 3 -10.50 -0.42 -0.55
C LYS A 3 -11.76 -0.55 0.29
N HIS A 4 -11.94 0.18 1.36
CA HIS A 4 -13.09 -0.02 2.25
C HIS A 4 -14.34 0.81 1.90
N LEU A 5 -14.20 1.93 1.21
CA LEU A 5 -15.38 2.70 0.78
C LEU A 5 -16.06 2.14 -0.50
N LEU A 6 -15.35 1.34 -1.30
CA LEU A 6 -15.88 0.75 -2.53
C LEU A 6 -16.60 -0.60 -2.31
N LEU A 7 -16.44 -1.23 -1.15
CA LEU A 7 -17.08 -2.53 -0.85
C LEU A 7 -18.51 -2.41 -0.31
N VAL A 8 -18.93 -1.24 0.13
CA VAL A 8 -20.31 -1.02 0.62
C VAL A 8 -21.33 -0.92 -0.54
N ALA A 9 -20.88 -0.54 -1.73
CA ALA A 9 -21.77 -0.44 -2.90
C ALA A 9 -22.03 -1.77 -3.63
N SER A 10 -21.22 -2.81 -3.40
CA SER A 10 -21.32 -4.08 -4.13
C SER A 10 -22.09 -5.18 -3.39
N GLY A 11 -22.44 -4.97 -2.11
CA GLY A 11 -23.11 -5.96 -1.27
C GLY A 11 -24.65 -5.99 -1.33
N LEU A 12 -25.28 -5.11 -2.11
CA LEU A 12 -26.73 -4.88 -2.08
C LEU A 12 -27.54 -5.71 -3.10
N LEU A 13 -27.00 -6.78 -3.65
CA LEU A 13 -27.65 -7.49 -4.77
C LEU A 13 -28.10 -8.92 -4.51
N LEU A 14 -28.23 -9.43 -3.29
CA LEU A 14 -28.77 -10.77 -3.07
C LEU A 14 -29.49 -10.91 -1.72
N SER A 15 -30.79 -10.63 -1.69
CA SER A 15 -31.85 -11.43 -1.02
C SER A 15 -33.18 -10.68 -1.06
N PHE A 16 -34.02 -11.01 -2.00
CA PHE A 16 -35.44 -10.60 -2.01
C PHE A 16 -36.32 -11.65 -1.33
N GLY A 17 -36.76 -11.34 -0.12
CA GLY A 17 -37.98 -11.91 0.45
C GLY A 17 -39.10 -10.89 0.26
N ALA A 18 -40.06 -11.18 -0.56
CA ALA A 18 -41.13 -10.27 -0.96
C ALA A 18 -42.12 -9.99 0.17
N SER A 19 -42.36 -8.75 0.48
CA SER A 19 -43.66 -8.26 0.95
C SER A 19 -44.03 -7.05 0.09
N ALA A 20 -45.06 -7.21 -0.70
CA ALA A 20 -45.55 -6.19 -1.60
C ALA A 20 -46.20 -5.05 -0.81
N GLN A 21 -45.61 -3.87 -0.88
CA GLN A 21 -46.30 -2.61 -0.63
C GLN A 21 -46.71 -2.01 -1.97
N THR A 22 -47.99 -1.67 -2.10
CA THR A 22 -48.58 -0.97 -3.25
C THR A 22 -47.97 0.42 -3.36
N THR A 23 -47.11 0.62 -4.34
CA THR A 23 -46.56 1.93 -4.73
C THR A 23 -47.37 2.50 -5.90
N SER A 24 -47.45 3.82 -6.00
CA SER A 24 -48.11 4.55 -7.10
C SER A 24 -47.54 4.12 -8.46
N ALA A 25 -48.44 4.08 -9.46
CA ALA A 25 -48.19 3.47 -10.78
C ALA A 25 -47.12 4.14 -11.67
N ASP A 26 -46.40 5.14 -11.20
CA ASP A 26 -45.52 5.96 -12.03
C ASP A 26 -43.99 5.72 -11.83
N ASP A 27 -43.60 4.90 -10.86
CA ASP A 27 -42.17 4.50 -10.71
C ASP A 27 -42.10 2.97 -10.56
N PRO A 28 -41.79 2.23 -11.64
CA PRO A 28 -41.75 0.77 -11.61
C PRO A 28 -40.74 0.17 -10.66
N LEU A 29 -39.76 0.98 -10.14
CA LEU A 29 -38.70 0.53 -9.22
C LEU A 29 -38.23 1.68 -8.30
N PRO A 30 -39.06 2.15 -7.34
CA PRO A 30 -38.80 3.39 -6.58
C PRO A 30 -37.46 3.40 -5.82
N GLY A 31 -36.94 2.27 -5.41
CA GLY A 31 -35.61 2.20 -4.75
C GLY A 31 -34.43 2.32 -5.70
N TYR A 32 -34.59 2.00 -6.98
CA TYR A 32 -33.50 2.01 -7.95
C TYR A 32 -33.17 3.41 -8.44
N THR A 33 -34.14 4.27 -8.64
CA THR A 33 -33.93 5.66 -9.05
C THR A 33 -33.12 6.44 -8.00
N GLN A 34 -33.37 6.18 -6.72
CA GLN A 34 -32.57 6.75 -5.63
C GLN A 34 -31.18 6.15 -5.56
N ALA A 35 -31.04 4.84 -5.64
CA ALA A 35 -29.75 4.16 -5.64
C ALA A 35 -28.86 4.62 -6.82
N GLU A 36 -29.46 4.84 -7.98
CA GLU A 36 -28.76 5.31 -9.18
C GLU A 36 -28.11 6.70 -8.99
N ARG A 37 -28.65 7.57 -8.13
CA ARG A 37 -28.03 8.86 -7.82
C ARG A 37 -26.63 8.72 -7.24
N PHE A 38 -26.37 7.65 -6.51
CA PHE A 38 -25.12 7.36 -5.82
C PHE A 38 -24.35 6.20 -6.46
N ALA A 39 -24.67 5.85 -7.71
CA ALA A 39 -23.86 4.91 -8.50
C ALA A 39 -22.43 5.43 -8.66
N GLY A 40 -21.44 4.52 -8.74
CA GLY A 40 -20.02 4.88 -8.70
C GLY A 40 -19.60 5.92 -9.75
N ASN A 41 -20.18 5.88 -10.96
CA ASN A 41 -19.95 6.86 -12.02
C ASN A 41 -20.50 8.26 -11.67
N LYS A 42 -21.60 8.35 -10.93
CA LYS A 42 -22.16 9.62 -10.47
C LYS A 42 -21.46 10.13 -9.21
N LEU A 43 -21.14 9.24 -8.25
CA LEU A 43 -20.35 9.60 -7.08
C LEU A 43 -19.00 10.24 -7.44
N SER A 44 -18.34 9.77 -8.50
CA SER A 44 -17.06 10.33 -8.96
C SER A 44 -17.15 11.80 -9.43
N THR A 45 -18.37 12.30 -9.71
CA THR A 45 -18.63 13.70 -10.08
C THR A 45 -19.09 14.57 -8.92
N MET A 46 -19.41 13.98 -7.76
CA MET A 46 -19.95 14.67 -6.60
C MET A 46 -19.02 14.59 -5.37
N LEU A 47 -18.16 13.57 -5.32
CA LEU A 47 -17.18 13.36 -4.25
C LEU A 47 -15.77 13.57 -4.80
N PHE A 48 -15.07 14.51 -4.23
CA PHE A 48 -13.75 14.96 -4.65
C PHE A 48 -12.66 14.50 -3.67
N SER A 49 -11.56 15.25 -3.53
CA SER A 49 -10.51 14.91 -2.57
C SER A 49 -11.03 15.04 -1.13
N THR A 50 -10.73 14.03 -0.31
CA THR A 50 -11.12 13.97 1.11
C THR A 50 -9.93 14.00 2.06
N SER A 51 -8.72 14.08 1.50
CA SER A 51 -7.46 14.12 2.24
C SER A 51 -6.37 14.78 1.41
N VAL A 52 -5.41 15.39 2.07
CA VAL A 52 -4.16 15.87 1.49
C VAL A 52 -3.11 14.76 1.58
N ASP A 53 -2.49 14.42 0.44
CA ASP A 53 -1.39 13.45 0.34
C ASP A 53 -0.13 14.21 -0.09
N PRO A 54 0.78 14.56 0.83
CA PRO A 54 1.91 15.42 0.54
C PRO A 54 3.01 14.68 -0.20
N HIS A 55 3.65 15.38 -1.14
CA HIS A 55 4.88 15.01 -1.81
C HIS A 55 6.00 15.93 -1.30
N TRP A 56 6.75 15.45 -0.32
CA TRP A 56 7.81 16.25 0.30
C TRP A 56 8.99 16.46 -0.66
N PHE A 57 9.55 17.67 -0.66
CA PHE A 57 10.78 17.95 -1.40
C PHE A 57 11.96 17.28 -0.71
N LYS A 58 12.91 16.77 -1.49
CA LYS A 58 14.13 16.15 -0.94
C LYS A 58 14.97 17.15 -0.15
N ALA A 59 14.96 18.41 -0.56
CA ALA A 59 15.64 19.50 0.12
C ALA A 59 14.63 20.41 0.82
N GLY A 60 14.76 20.55 2.14
CA GLY A 60 13.87 21.39 2.94
C GLY A 60 12.58 20.72 3.39
N ASN A 61 11.66 21.52 3.90
CA ASN A 61 10.40 21.04 4.50
C ASN A 61 9.18 21.38 3.65
N CYS A 62 9.37 21.86 2.43
CA CYS A 62 8.30 22.16 1.50
C CYS A 62 7.71 20.85 0.94
N PHE A 63 6.46 20.92 0.55
CA PHE A 63 5.79 19.83 -0.15
C PHE A 63 4.80 20.37 -1.16
N TRP A 64 4.41 19.53 -2.12
CA TRP A 64 3.28 19.80 -3.00
C TRP A 64 2.24 18.69 -2.85
N TYR A 65 1.01 18.99 -3.28
CA TYR A 65 -0.07 18.02 -3.37
C TYR A 65 -1.06 18.41 -4.46
N GLU A 66 -1.78 17.43 -4.95
CA GLU A 66 -2.93 17.59 -5.84
C GLU A 66 -4.23 17.54 -5.03
N TYR A 67 -5.13 18.47 -5.30
CA TYR A 67 -6.44 18.49 -4.66
C TYR A 67 -7.52 18.70 -5.71
N LYS A 68 -8.47 17.76 -5.78
CA LYS A 68 -9.61 17.81 -6.69
C LYS A 68 -10.81 18.43 -5.99
N THR A 69 -11.47 19.39 -6.62
CA THR A 69 -12.73 20.01 -6.21
C THR A 69 -13.77 19.90 -7.32
N GLY A 70 -14.97 20.42 -7.10
CA GLY A 70 -16.00 20.57 -8.14
C GLY A 70 -15.55 21.42 -9.33
N ASN A 71 -14.54 22.27 -9.15
CA ASN A 71 -13.95 23.12 -10.19
C ASN A 71 -12.73 22.49 -10.90
N GLY A 72 -12.42 21.22 -10.64
CA GLY A 72 -11.30 20.51 -11.24
C GLY A 72 -10.13 20.28 -10.27
N ASN A 73 -8.98 19.86 -10.82
CA ASN A 73 -7.77 19.60 -10.06
C ASN A 73 -6.94 20.86 -9.90
N VAL A 74 -6.42 21.07 -8.69
CA VAL A 74 -5.45 22.14 -8.40
C VAL A 74 -4.24 21.51 -7.72
N TRP A 75 -3.04 21.99 -8.08
CA TRP A 75 -1.78 21.58 -7.45
C TRP A 75 -1.25 22.73 -6.63
N TYR A 76 -0.91 22.47 -5.37
CA TYR A 76 -0.38 23.46 -4.45
C TYR A 76 1.04 23.14 -4.01
N VAL A 77 1.85 24.16 -3.80
CA VAL A 77 3.10 24.11 -3.06
C VAL A 77 2.89 24.78 -1.70
N VAL A 78 3.29 24.08 -0.65
CA VAL A 78 3.23 24.56 0.73
C VAL A 78 4.67 24.74 1.25
N ASP A 79 4.92 25.91 1.81
CA ASP A 79 6.10 26.20 2.63
C ASP A 79 5.66 26.33 4.09
N PRO A 80 5.92 25.30 4.92
CA PRO A 80 5.56 25.31 6.34
C PRO A 80 6.23 26.42 7.14
N SER A 81 7.47 26.74 6.79
CA SER A 81 8.25 27.77 7.51
C SER A 81 7.72 29.17 7.26
N ALA A 82 7.37 29.45 6.02
CA ALA A 82 6.75 30.73 5.64
C ALA A 82 5.23 30.76 5.88
N LYS A 83 4.62 29.63 6.24
CA LYS A 83 3.16 29.43 6.38
C LYS A 83 2.41 29.88 5.12
N THR A 84 2.91 29.48 3.95
CA THR A 84 2.29 29.85 2.67
C THR A 84 1.83 28.62 1.91
N LYS A 85 0.66 28.74 1.25
CA LYS A 85 0.09 27.80 0.30
C LYS A 85 -0.14 28.56 -1.00
N ARG A 86 0.46 28.10 -2.09
CA ARG A 86 0.39 28.78 -3.40
C ARG A 86 0.14 27.77 -4.51
N PRO A 87 -0.62 28.11 -5.55
CA PRO A 87 -0.74 27.25 -6.73
C PRO A 87 0.64 26.96 -7.33
N LEU A 88 0.88 25.67 -7.62
CA LEU A 88 2.08 25.21 -8.33
C LEU A 88 2.11 25.75 -9.75
N PHE A 89 0.96 25.73 -10.44
CA PHE A 89 0.81 26.16 -11.82
C PHE A 89 -0.06 27.43 -11.90
N ASP A 90 0.25 28.26 -12.90
CA ASP A 90 -0.71 29.16 -13.50
C ASP A 90 -1.52 28.32 -14.50
N GLN A 91 -2.68 27.81 -14.07
CA GLN A 91 -3.40 26.77 -14.81
C GLN A 91 -3.96 27.26 -16.14
N ASP A 92 -4.37 28.53 -16.24
CA ASP A 92 -4.87 29.10 -17.50
C ASP A 92 -3.75 29.23 -18.51
N LYS A 93 -2.61 29.76 -18.09
CA LYS A 93 -1.41 29.84 -18.94
C LYS A 93 -0.92 28.46 -19.35
N LEU A 94 -0.84 27.54 -18.41
CA LEU A 94 -0.40 26.16 -18.67
C LEU A 94 -1.32 25.44 -19.65
N ALA A 95 -2.65 25.59 -19.52
CA ALA A 95 -3.62 25.02 -20.44
C ALA A 95 -3.44 25.55 -21.86
N ALA A 96 -3.20 26.85 -22.02
CA ALA A 96 -2.96 27.48 -23.33
C ALA A 96 -1.66 26.96 -23.97
N GLU A 97 -0.55 26.92 -23.22
CA GLU A 97 0.75 26.43 -23.70
C GLU A 97 0.69 24.94 -24.06
N LEU A 98 0.03 24.11 -23.26
CA LEU A 98 -0.16 22.69 -23.54
C LEU A 98 -1.03 22.47 -24.77
N THR A 99 -2.11 23.23 -24.94
CA THR A 99 -2.98 23.16 -26.12
C THR A 99 -2.20 23.49 -27.38
N GLU A 100 -1.32 24.49 -27.32
CA GLU A 100 -0.49 24.87 -28.48
C GLU A 100 0.53 23.77 -28.84
N ILE A 101 1.15 23.12 -27.85
CA ILE A 101 2.18 22.12 -28.10
C ILE A 101 1.58 20.77 -28.49
N VAL A 102 0.61 20.28 -27.71
CA VAL A 102 0.03 18.93 -27.87
C VAL A 102 -1.02 18.89 -28.98
N LYS A 103 -1.62 20.04 -29.35
CA LYS A 103 -2.71 20.17 -30.31
C LYS A 103 -4.02 19.49 -29.88
N ASP A 104 -4.21 19.30 -28.59
CA ASP A 104 -5.47 18.91 -27.98
C ASP A 104 -6.03 20.10 -27.18
N PRO A 105 -7.36 20.28 -27.11
CA PRO A 105 -7.95 21.36 -26.32
C PRO A 105 -7.91 21.04 -24.82
N TYR A 106 -7.23 21.87 -24.04
CA TYR A 106 -7.18 21.78 -22.59
C TYR A 106 -7.77 23.03 -21.92
N THR A 107 -8.35 22.82 -20.76
CA THR A 107 -8.85 23.91 -19.89
C THR A 107 -8.13 23.87 -18.54
N ALA A 108 -8.10 24.99 -17.86
CA ALA A 108 -7.48 25.09 -16.52
C ALA A 108 -8.04 24.06 -15.53
N GLN A 109 -9.34 23.74 -15.63
CA GLN A 109 -10.03 22.80 -14.74
C GLN A 109 -9.73 21.33 -15.07
N GLN A 110 -9.28 21.03 -16.29
CA GLN A 110 -9.13 19.67 -16.82
C GLN A 110 -7.75 19.46 -17.44
N LEU A 111 -6.71 19.77 -16.68
CA LEU A 111 -5.33 19.49 -17.08
C LEU A 111 -5.02 18.00 -16.87
N PRO A 112 -4.70 17.22 -17.93
CA PRO A 112 -4.46 15.78 -17.83
C PRO A 112 -3.02 15.47 -17.43
N ILE A 113 -2.52 16.15 -16.39
CA ILE A 113 -1.16 15.97 -15.88
C ILE A 113 -1.00 14.57 -15.30
N GLN A 114 0.02 13.85 -15.75
CA GLN A 114 0.34 12.50 -15.29
C GLN A 114 1.80 12.43 -14.88
N LYS A 115 2.10 11.58 -13.89
CA LYS A 115 3.46 11.34 -13.38
C LYS A 115 4.19 12.64 -13.03
N LEU A 116 3.51 13.51 -12.28
CA LEU A 116 4.13 14.73 -11.77
C LEU A 116 5.18 14.35 -10.73
N GLU A 117 6.43 14.70 -10.99
CA GLU A 117 7.57 14.43 -10.12
C GLU A 117 8.35 15.72 -9.85
N THR A 118 8.86 15.86 -8.63
CA THR A 118 9.72 16.99 -8.24
C THR A 118 11.19 16.65 -8.51
N GLY A 119 11.91 17.54 -9.15
CA GLY A 119 13.37 17.45 -9.27
C GLY A 119 14.07 17.53 -7.92
N GLU A 120 15.33 17.09 -7.87
CA GLU A 120 16.12 17.13 -6.63
C GLU A 120 16.40 18.56 -6.13
N ASP A 121 16.30 19.54 -7.02
CA ASP A 121 16.45 20.96 -6.74
C ASP A 121 15.25 21.59 -6.00
N GLY A 122 14.12 20.85 -5.87
CA GLY A 122 12.87 21.34 -5.29
C GLY A 122 12.22 22.50 -6.07
N ARG A 123 12.65 22.76 -7.31
CA ARG A 123 12.20 23.86 -8.18
C ARG A 123 11.58 23.37 -9.45
N THR A 124 12.17 22.34 -10.03
CA THR A 124 11.80 21.78 -11.32
C THR A 124 10.81 20.66 -11.13
N PHE A 125 9.73 20.70 -11.88
CA PHE A 125 8.72 19.65 -11.93
C PHE A 125 8.72 19.01 -13.30
N THR A 126 8.69 17.70 -13.38
CA THR A 126 8.52 16.98 -14.64
C THR A 126 7.19 16.24 -14.66
N PHE A 127 6.53 16.21 -15.83
CA PHE A 127 5.28 15.49 -15.99
C PHE A 127 5.08 15.06 -17.44
N GLN A 128 4.08 14.25 -17.67
CA GLN A 128 3.68 13.83 -19.01
C GLN A 128 2.21 14.10 -19.28
N ILE A 129 1.89 14.28 -20.56
CA ILE A 129 0.54 14.39 -21.11
C ILE A 129 0.36 13.30 -22.15
N THR A 130 -0.73 12.55 -22.09
CA THR A 130 -1.13 11.61 -23.12
C THR A 130 -2.15 12.29 -24.03
N SER A 131 -1.80 12.47 -25.31
CA SER A 131 -2.68 13.09 -26.31
C SER A 131 -3.89 12.19 -26.65
N SER A 132 -4.96 12.82 -27.10
CA SER A 132 -6.09 12.12 -27.72
C SER A 132 -5.72 11.50 -29.08
N GLN A 133 -4.66 12.01 -29.72
CA GLN A 133 -4.20 11.58 -31.03
C GLN A 133 -3.38 10.28 -30.95
N ASP A 134 -3.46 9.50 -32.04
CA ASP A 134 -2.67 8.27 -32.12
C ASP A 134 -1.23 8.59 -32.53
N ALA A 135 -0.28 7.95 -31.85
CA ALA A 135 1.12 8.03 -32.23
C ALA A 135 1.32 7.52 -33.68
N LYS A 136 2.21 8.17 -34.43
CA LYS A 136 2.55 7.74 -35.80
C LYS A 136 3.01 6.28 -35.74
N LYS A 137 2.35 5.42 -36.54
CA LYS A 137 2.72 4.01 -36.66
C LYS A 137 4.08 3.90 -37.33
N ASP A 138 4.99 3.20 -36.71
CA ASP A 138 6.17 2.68 -37.39
C ASP A 138 5.69 1.62 -38.39
N SER A 139 6.09 1.72 -39.64
CA SER A 139 5.57 0.96 -40.79
C SER A 139 5.73 -0.57 -40.69
N THR A 140 6.41 -1.03 -39.67
CA THR A 140 6.74 -2.47 -39.43
C THR A 140 5.79 -3.19 -38.49
N ASP A 141 4.88 -2.51 -37.79
CA ASP A 141 4.04 -3.07 -36.72
C ASP A 141 2.58 -3.24 -37.18
N LYS A 142 2.29 -4.32 -37.90
CA LYS A 142 0.94 -4.56 -38.50
C LYS A 142 -0.13 -5.00 -37.47
N ASP A 143 0.24 -5.46 -36.25
CA ASP A 143 -0.68 -6.13 -35.32
C ASP A 143 -0.78 -5.51 -33.91
N LYS A 144 -0.19 -4.34 -33.64
CA LYS A 144 -0.28 -3.72 -32.31
C LYS A 144 -1.40 -2.69 -32.25
N LYS A 145 -2.15 -2.70 -31.13
CA LYS A 145 -3.11 -1.65 -30.78
C LYS A 145 -2.47 -0.27 -30.94
N THR A 146 -3.19 0.66 -31.54
CA THR A 146 -2.75 2.05 -31.71
C THR A 146 -2.39 2.64 -30.34
N LYS A 147 -1.15 3.08 -30.18
CA LYS A 147 -0.68 3.76 -28.96
C LYS A 147 -0.94 5.24 -29.07
N LYS A 148 -1.34 5.87 -27.98
CA LYS A 148 -1.48 7.32 -27.90
C LYS A 148 -0.12 7.99 -27.81
N GLU A 149 -0.01 9.20 -28.41
CA GLU A 149 1.21 10.00 -28.31
C GLU A 149 1.38 10.56 -26.89
N VAL A 150 2.61 10.54 -26.36
CA VAL A 150 2.93 11.02 -25.01
C VAL A 150 3.96 12.13 -25.12
N PHE A 151 3.64 13.26 -24.53
CA PHE A 151 4.47 14.45 -24.47
C PHE A 151 5.06 14.61 -23.08
N TYR A 152 6.32 14.99 -22.98
CA TYR A 152 7.04 15.19 -21.73
C TYR A 152 7.39 16.64 -21.52
N PHE A 153 7.21 17.11 -20.30
CA PHE A 153 7.42 18.51 -19.97
C PHE A 153 8.27 18.67 -18.72
N SER A 154 8.96 19.80 -18.65
CA SER A 154 9.61 20.33 -17.45
C SER A 154 9.01 21.70 -17.14
N TYR A 155 8.73 21.97 -15.87
CA TYR A 155 8.18 23.23 -15.40
C TYR A 155 9.06 23.78 -14.28
N ASP A 156 9.63 24.97 -14.46
CA ASP A 156 10.37 25.69 -13.42
C ASP A 156 9.38 26.53 -12.60
N TYR A 157 9.15 26.12 -11.35
CA TYR A 157 8.14 26.71 -10.48
C TYR A 157 8.39 28.20 -10.16
N PRO A 158 9.63 28.67 -9.81
CA PRO A 158 9.89 30.07 -9.53
C PRO A 158 9.68 31.00 -10.71
N THR A 159 10.05 30.58 -11.92
CA THR A 159 9.92 31.40 -13.14
C THR A 159 8.63 31.16 -13.89
N ARG A 160 7.87 30.14 -13.50
CA ARG A 160 6.63 29.69 -14.17
C ARG A 160 6.82 29.38 -15.65
N LYS A 161 7.98 28.81 -16.00
CA LYS A 161 8.34 28.49 -17.38
C LYS A 161 8.09 27.03 -17.69
N LEU A 162 7.28 26.78 -18.71
CA LEU A 162 7.11 25.44 -19.30
C LEU A 162 8.19 25.20 -20.36
N THR A 163 8.71 23.99 -20.40
CA THR A 163 9.64 23.52 -21.43
C THR A 163 9.19 22.16 -21.96
N TYR A 164 9.00 22.04 -23.25
CA TYR A 164 8.71 20.77 -23.90
C TYR A 164 10.01 19.97 -24.08
N LEU A 165 10.02 18.72 -23.62
CA LEU A 165 11.16 17.81 -23.68
C LEU A 165 11.04 16.88 -24.90
N ALA A 166 11.24 17.43 -26.09
CA ALA A 166 11.01 16.73 -27.37
C ALA A 166 11.84 15.43 -27.50
N ASP A 167 13.05 15.41 -26.97
CA ASP A 167 13.98 14.27 -27.05
C ASP A 167 13.78 13.24 -25.94
N LYS A 168 12.92 13.52 -24.96
CA LYS A 168 12.63 12.57 -23.87
C LYS A 168 11.82 11.41 -24.43
N LYS A 169 12.45 10.26 -24.51
CA LYS A 169 11.75 9.01 -24.85
C LYS A 169 10.95 8.52 -23.64
N LYS A 170 9.85 7.82 -23.92
CA LYS A 170 9.09 7.12 -22.89
C LYS A 170 10.05 6.30 -22.03
N ASP A 171 9.99 6.50 -20.71
CA ASP A 171 10.74 5.64 -19.80
C ASP A 171 10.39 4.19 -20.14
N THR A 172 11.39 3.41 -20.42
CA THR A 172 11.18 2.01 -20.78
C THR A 172 10.63 1.32 -19.53
N GLU A 173 9.34 0.99 -19.55
CA GLU A 173 8.78 0.17 -18.48
C GLU A 173 9.61 -1.11 -18.41
N TYR A 174 10.23 -1.35 -17.27
CA TYR A 174 10.93 -2.60 -17.05
C TYR A 174 9.89 -3.72 -17.12
N PRO A 175 10.14 -4.78 -17.91
CA PRO A 175 9.28 -5.95 -17.87
C PRO A 175 9.12 -6.40 -16.42
N ASN A 176 7.89 -6.67 -16.02
CA ASN A 176 7.54 -7.07 -14.64
C ASN A 176 8.21 -8.38 -14.19
N TRP A 177 8.85 -9.11 -15.10
CA TRP A 177 9.58 -10.32 -14.79
C TRP A 177 11.03 -10.09 -14.32
N ALA A 178 11.59 -8.90 -14.50
CA ALA A 178 12.99 -8.61 -14.21
C ALA A 178 13.18 -8.17 -12.75
N SER A 179 14.07 -8.84 -12.01
CA SER A 179 14.61 -8.38 -10.74
C SER A 179 16.05 -7.92 -10.95
N ILE A 180 16.28 -6.61 -10.91
CA ILE A 180 17.57 -6.00 -11.22
C ILE A 180 18.35 -5.83 -9.92
N SER A 181 19.65 -6.17 -9.93
CA SER A 181 20.55 -5.93 -8.80
C SER A 181 20.72 -4.42 -8.51
N PRO A 182 20.98 -4.00 -7.27
CA PRO A 182 21.16 -2.59 -6.92
C PRO A 182 22.23 -1.85 -7.73
N ASP A 183 23.30 -2.53 -8.14
CA ASP A 183 24.34 -1.97 -9.01
C ASP A 183 23.95 -1.91 -10.49
N GLY A 184 22.77 -2.41 -10.83
CA GLY A 184 22.20 -2.41 -12.17
C GLY A 184 22.83 -3.39 -13.17
N LYS A 185 23.77 -4.27 -12.77
CA LYS A 185 24.54 -5.10 -13.71
C LYS A 185 23.91 -6.46 -13.99
N THR A 186 23.19 -7.01 -13.02
CA THR A 186 22.63 -8.36 -13.09
C THR A 186 21.13 -8.32 -13.06
N VAL A 187 20.47 -9.15 -13.87
CA VAL A 187 19.02 -9.32 -13.91
C VAL A 187 18.68 -10.76 -13.61
N VAL A 188 17.89 -11.01 -12.57
CA VAL A 188 17.40 -12.33 -12.17
C VAL A 188 15.91 -12.44 -12.51
N TYR A 189 15.51 -13.61 -12.98
CA TYR A 189 14.13 -13.91 -13.34
C TYR A 189 13.85 -15.42 -13.20
N ALA A 190 12.57 -15.77 -13.20
CA ALA A 190 12.16 -17.18 -13.24
C ALA A 190 11.76 -17.59 -14.66
N LYS A 191 12.06 -18.83 -15.02
CA LYS A 191 11.64 -19.49 -16.28
C LYS A 191 11.50 -20.98 -15.99
N ASP A 192 10.38 -21.55 -16.40
CA ASP A 192 10.09 -22.97 -16.21
C ASP A 192 10.37 -23.46 -14.76
N LEU A 193 9.87 -22.70 -13.78
CA LEU A 193 9.99 -22.95 -12.34
C LEU A 193 11.40 -22.84 -11.75
N ASN A 194 12.39 -22.45 -12.54
CA ASN A 194 13.77 -22.25 -12.10
C ASN A 194 14.21 -20.79 -12.22
N LEU A 195 15.25 -20.42 -11.46
CA LEU A 195 15.87 -19.10 -11.55
C LEU A 195 16.96 -19.09 -12.62
N TYR A 196 17.02 -17.98 -13.31
CA TYR A 196 18.01 -17.64 -14.31
C TYR A 196 18.53 -16.23 -14.06
N ARG A 197 19.75 -15.97 -14.55
CA ARG A 197 20.28 -14.61 -14.62
C ARG A 197 20.79 -14.28 -16.01
N MET A 198 20.85 -12.99 -16.30
CA MET A 198 21.54 -12.44 -17.49
C MET A 198 22.26 -11.13 -17.13
N SER A 199 23.13 -10.68 -18.04
CA SER A 199 23.76 -9.37 -17.92
C SER A 199 22.75 -8.25 -18.19
N ARG A 200 23.04 -7.05 -17.70
CA ARG A 200 22.27 -5.85 -18.06
C ARG A 200 22.26 -5.59 -19.56
N GLU A 201 23.37 -5.84 -20.24
CA GLU A 201 23.50 -5.67 -21.69
C GLU A 201 22.53 -6.58 -22.46
N ASP A 202 22.47 -7.86 -22.10
CA ASP A 202 21.54 -8.80 -22.70
C ASP A 202 20.07 -8.47 -22.40
N TYR A 203 19.81 -7.99 -21.19
CA TYR A 203 18.48 -7.50 -20.85
C TYR A 203 18.05 -6.29 -21.71
N GLU A 204 18.96 -5.34 -22.00
CA GLU A 204 18.66 -4.21 -22.87
C GLU A 204 18.41 -4.63 -24.33
N LYS A 205 19.04 -5.73 -24.80
CA LYS A 205 18.70 -6.33 -26.10
C LYS A 205 17.28 -6.86 -26.10
N LEU A 206 16.87 -7.62 -25.07
CA LEU A 206 15.52 -8.17 -24.94
C LEU A 206 14.43 -7.10 -24.80
N LYS A 207 14.76 -5.94 -24.25
CA LYS A 207 13.82 -4.80 -24.22
C LYS A 207 13.51 -4.26 -25.63
N LYS A 208 14.47 -4.39 -26.55
CA LYS A 208 14.31 -3.96 -27.95
C LYS A 208 13.63 -5.05 -28.79
N ASP A 209 14.08 -6.29 -28.62
CA ASP A 209 13.52 -7.49 -29.28
C ASP A 209 13.45 -8.63 -28.26
N ASP A 210 12.26 -9.01 -27.84
CA ASP A 210 12.00 -10.07 -26.85
C ASP A 210 12.39 -11.48 -27.34
N LYS A 211 12.69 -11.60 -28.64
CA LYS A 211 13.12 -12.83 -29.31
C LYS A 211 14.60 -12.84 -29.69
N ASP A 212 15.37 -11.86 -29.23
CA ASP A 212 16.80 -11.80 -29.52
C ASP A 212 17.50 -13.08 -29.01
N SER A 213 18.00 -13.90 -29.93
CA SER A 213 18.66 -15.17 -29.65
C SER A 213 20.14 -15.02 -29.29
N THR A 214 20.70 -13.80 -29.34
CA THR A 214 22.10 -13.54 -29.01
C THR A 214 22.33 -13.34 -27.51
N VAL A 215 21.26 -13.32 -26.72
CA VAL A 215 21.34 -13.14 -25.27
C VAL A 215 21.80 -14.42 -24.59
N THR A 216 22.62 -14.26 -23.54
CA THR A 216 23.09 -15.37 -22.72
C THR A 216 22.27 -15.47 -21.45
N GLU A 217 21.58 -16.59 -21.27
CA GLU A 217 20.85 -16.93 -20.04
C GLU A 217 21.66 -17.97 -19.25
N ILE A 218 21.94 -17.67 -17.97
CA ILE A 218 22.63 -18.58 -17.07
C ILE A 218 21.61 -19.13 -16.08
N GLN A 219 21.46 -20.45 -16.04
CA GLN A 219 20.55 -21.12 -15.11
C GLN A 219 21.19 -21.22 -13.72
N LEU A 220 20.48 -20.69 -12.70
CA LEU A 220 20.93 -20.71 -11.31
C LEU A 220 20.41 -21.93 -10.54
N THR A 221 19.22 -22.43 -10.88
CA THR A 221 18.62 -23.60 -10.20
C THR A 221 18.08 -24.63 -11.18
N THR A 222 18.04 -25.89 -10.75
CA THR A 222 17.53 -27.04 -11.55
C THR A 222 16.46 -27.84 -10.79
N THR A 223 16.07 -27.39 -9.58
CA THR A 223 15.23 -28.16 -8.66
C THR A 223 13.76 -27.79 -8.71
N GLY A 224 13.41 -26.78 -9.50
CA GLY A 224 12.03 -26.30 -9.62
C GLY A 224 11.11 -27.34 -10.26
N VAL A 225 10.01 -27.65 -9.59
CA VAL A 225 8.95 -28.54 -10.07
C VAL A 225 7.59 -27.90 -9.80
N LYS A 226 6.53 -28.46 -10.42
CA LYS A 226 5.15 -27.99 -10.17
C LYS A 226 4.86 -28.01 -8.66
N ASP A 227 4.25 -26.94 -8.17
CA ASP A 227 3.89 -26.70 -6.76
C ASP A 227 5.09 -26.57 -5.80
N PHE A 228 6.32 -26.55 -6.33
CA PHE A 228 7.55 -26.23 -5.61
C PHE A 228 8.60 -25.68 -6.57
N GLY A 229 8.52 -24.38 -6.87
CA GLY A 229 9.43 -23.73 -7.82
C GLY A 229 9.39 -22.21 -7.72
N PHE A 230 10.29 -21.61 -8.47
CA PHE A 230 10.43 -20.16 -8.53
C PHE A 230 9.49 -19.55 -9.58
N GLY A 231 9.04 -18.32 -9.35
CA GLY A 231 8.16 -17.61 -10.28
C GLY A 231 6.74 -18.16 -10.32
N GLN A 232 6.35 -18.95 -9.33
CA GLN A 232 4.95 -19.31 -9.16
C GLN A 232 4.17 -18.06 -8.71
N PRO A 233 3.10 -17.68 -9.41
CA PRO A 233 2.27 -16.58 -8.97
C PRO A 233 1.61 -16.96 -7.63
N TYR A 234 1.50 -15.98 -6.76
CA TYR A 234 0.66 -16.07 -5.55
C TYR A 234 -0.84 -16.22 -5.92
N SER A 235 -1.15 -16.06 -7.19
CA SER A 235 -2.48 -16.24 -7.74
C SER A 235 -2.85 -17.71 -7.73
N LEU A 236 -3.93 -18.00 -7.09
CA LEU A 236 -4.53 -19.30 -6.86
C LEU A 236 -5.02 -20.00 -8.14
N LEU A 237 -4.79 -19.45 -9.33
CA LEU A 237 -5.40 -19.94 -10.57
C LEU A 237 -4.38 -20.70 -11.42
N ASN A 238 -4.77 -21.88 -11.80
CA ASN A 238 -4.22 -22.77 -12.82
C ASN A 238 -2.71 -22.67 -13.11
N THR A 239 -1.93 -23.51 -12.47
CA THR A 239 -0.46 -23.59 -12.59
C THR A 239 0.03 -24.24 -13.89
N ASP A 240 -0.86 -24.73 -14.76
CA ASP A 240 -0.48 -25.50 -15.95
C ASP A 240 0.24 -24.65 -17.01
N THR A 241 0.18 -23.30 -16.90
CA THR A 241 0.87 -22.36 -17.79
C THR A 241 2.26 -21.94 -17.29
N LEU A 242 2.76 -22.52 -16.21
CA LEU A 242 4.02 -22.09 -15.59
C LEU A 242 5.25 -22.52 -16.38
N CYS A 243 5.20 -23.71 -17.01
CA CYS A 243 6.28 -24.25 -17.84
C CYS A 243 6.01 -23.98 -19.32
N ASN A 244 6.17 -22.73 -19.78
CA ASN A 244 5.90 -22.33 -21.16
C ASN A 244 7.07 -21.56 -21.82
N GLY A 245 8.27 -21.66 -21.23
CA GLY A 245 9.47 -20.99 -21.71
C GLY A 245 9.48 -19.46 -21.53
N LYS A 246 8.41 -18.87 -20.96
CA LYS A 246 8.34 -17.40 -20.76
C LYS A 246 9.04 -16.98 -19.47
N ARG A 247 9.71 -15.84 -19.52
CA ARG A 247 10.29 -15.20 -18.35
C ARG A 247 9.19 -14.66 -17.43
N LYS A 248 9.37 -14.86 -16.13
CA LYS A 248 8.40 -14.50 -15.07
C LYS A 248 9.12 -13.85 -13.91
N ASN A 249 8.39 -13.06 -13.15
CA ASN A 249 8.89 -12.51 -11.89
C ASN A 249 9.28 -13.67 -10.95
N PRO A 250 10.48 -13.64 -10.35
CA PRO A 250 10.93 -14.71 -9.48
C PRO A 250 10.18 -14.82 -8.15
N GLY A 251 9.37 -13.82 -7.81
CA GLY A 251 8.70 -13.66 -6.52
C GLY A 251 9.39 -12.62 -5.64
N TYR A 252 9.25 -12.77 -4.32
CA TYR A 252 9.86 -11.85 -3.35
C TYR A 252 11.37 -12.13 -3.23
N LEU A 253 12.14 -11.60 -4.18
CA LEU A 253 13.59 -11.66 -4.20
C LEU A 253 14.12 -10.35 -3.62
N LEU A 254 14.97 -10.41 -2.60
CA LEU A 254 15.49 -9.27 -1.88
C LEU A 254 17.03 -9.24 -1.94
N TRP A 255 17.55 -8.31 -2.73
CA TRP A 255 18.97 -8.08 -2.92
C TRP A 255 19.65 -7.48 -1.70
N SER A 256 20.89 -7.90 -1.44
CA SER A 256 21.79 -7.13 -0.59
C SER A 256 22.20 -5.83 -1.29
N PRO A 257 22.39 -4.72 -0.55
CA PRO A 257 22.76 -3.42 -1.15
C PRO A 257 24.05 -3.46 -1.99
N ASP A 258 24.97 -4.34 -1.69
CA ASP A 258 26.21 -4.56 -2.46
C ASP A 258 26.04 -5.43 -3.72
N SER A 259 24.81 -5.87 -4.01
CA SER A 259 24.47 -6.72 -5.16
C SER A 259 25.12 -8.11 -5.17
N ARG A 260 25.80 -8.49 -4.10
CA ARG A 260 26.50 -9.76 -4.03
C ARG A 260 25.57 -10.92 -3.69
N HIS A 261 24.58 -10.66 -2.85
CA HIS A 261 23.65 -11.69 -2.39
C HIS A 261 22.21 -11.32 -2.66
N PHE A 262 21.36 -12.32 -2.75
CA PHE A 262 19.93 -12.12 -2.56
C PHE A 262 19.32 -13.30 -1.80
N VAL A 263 18.20 -13.03 -1.15
CA VAL A 263 17.37 -14.05 -0.50
C VAL A 263 16.02 -14.14 -1.18
N ILE A 264 15.49 -15.35 -1.24
CA ILE A 264 14.16 -15.63 -1.78
C ILE A 264 13.48 -16.70 -0.95
N SER A 265 12.20 -16.52 -0.70
CA SER A 265 11.36 -17.54 -0.07
C SER A 265 10.41 -18.12 -1.08
N ILE A 266 10.30 -19.44 -1.11
CA ILE A 266 9.32 -20.17 -1.92
C ILE A 266 8.48 -21.09 -1.03
N SER A 267 7.30 -21.46 -1.51
CA SER A 267 6.38 -22.36 -0.82
C SER A 267 6.35 -23.73 -1.50
N ASP A 268 6.51 -24.80 -0.73
CA ASP A 268 6.25 -26.17 -1.18
C ASP A 268 4.79 -26.53 -0.91
N ASN A 269 4.01 -26.61 -1.98
CA ASN A 269 2.59 -26.94 -1.94
C ASN A 269 2.30 -28.37 -2.47
N ARG A 270 3.31 -29.19 -2.75
CA ARG A 270 3.14 -30.51 -3.39
C ARG A 270 2.22 -31.45 -2.62
N LYS A 271 2.21 -31.34 -1.28
CA LYS A 271 1.36 -32.16 -0.41
C LYS A 271 -0.01 -31.56 -0.14
N VAL A 272 -0.20 -30.27 -0.45
CA VAL A 272 -1.49 -29.59 -0.25
C VAL A 272 -2.49 -30.10 -1.29
N LYS A 273 -3.72 -30.36 -0.87
CA LYS A 273 -4.79 -30.84 -1.75
C LYS A 273 -5.33 -29.73 -2.64
N ASP A 274 -5.96 -30.15 -3.73
CA ASP A 274 -6.62 -29.24 -4.67
C ASP A 274 -8.03 -28.88 -4.19
N LEU A 275 -8.37 -27.61 -4.35
CA LEU A 275 -9.74 -27.11 -4.28
C LEU A 275 -10.21 -26.83 -5.71
N TRP A 276 -11.46 -27.19 -5.99
CA TRP A 276 -12.08 -27.01 -7.29
C TRP A 276 -13.17 -25.94 -7.20
N VAL A 277 -13.14 -25.01 -8.12
CA VAL A 277 -14.13 -23.93 -8.23
C VAL A 277 -14.62 -23.85 -9.67
N ILE A 278 -15.94 -23.71 -9.84
CA ILE A 278 -16.54 -23.49 -11.16
C ILE A 278 -16.61 -21.98 -11.39
N ASN A 279 -15.90 -21.48 -12.38
CA ASN A 279 -16.06 -20.13 -12.89
C ASN A 279 -17.28 -20.08 -13.82
N ALA A 280 -18.43 -19.76 -13.25
CA ALA A 280 -19.69 -19.70 -13.98
C ALA A 280 -19.79 -18.52 -14.96
N MET A 281 -18.92 -17.49 -14.78
CA MET A 281 -18.90 -16.29 -15.64
C MET A 281 -17.97 -16.42 -16.83
N ALA A 282 -17.21 -17.52 -16.95
CA ALA A 282 -16.33 -17.75 -18.08
C ALA A 282 -17.14 -17.91 -19.40
N THR A 283 -16.61 -17.32 -20.48
CA THR A 283 -17.22 -17.40 -21.82
C THR A 283 -16.30 -18.15 -22.77
N PRO A 284 -16.84 -18.98 -23.68
CA PRO A 284 -18.26 -19.21 -23.99
C PRO A 284 -18.98 -20.21 -23.06
N ARG A 285 -18.25 -20.84 -22.12
CA ARG A 285 -18.80 -21.84 -21.18
C ARG A 285 -18.13 -21.73 -19.81
N PRO A 286 -18.79 -22.14 -18.73
CA PRO A 286 -18.17 -22.30 -17.42
C PRO A 286 -16.89 -23.15 -17.50
N THR A 287 -15.88 -22.77 -16.72
CA THR A 287 -14.61 -23.51 -16.61
C THR A 287 -14.38 -24.00 -15.20
N LEU A 288 -13.70 -25.15 -15.08
CA LEU A 288 -13.23 -25.66 -13.79
C LEU A 288 -11.86 -25.03 -13.49
N GLU A 289 -11.77 -24.39 -12.35
CA GLU A 289 -10.52 -23.84 -11.82
C GLU A 289 -10.04 -24.70 -10.66
N THR A 290 -8.76 -25.07 -10.67
CA THR A 290 -8.17 -25.96 -9.66
C THR A 290 -6.92 -25.27 -9.10
N TYR A 291 -6.81 -25.23 -7.76
CA TYR A 291 -5.64 -24.66 -7.09
C TYR A 291 -5.40 -25.33 -5.73
N LYS A 292 -4.13 -25.26 -5.27
CA LYS A 292 -3.76 -25.77 -3.96
C LYS A 292 -4.36 -24.93 -2.85
N TYR A 293 -5.17 -25.56 -2.01
CA TYR A 293 -5.83 -24.89 -0.89
C TYR A 293 -5.95 -25.81 0.31
N GLN A 294 -5.43 -25.35 1.44
CA GLN A 294 -5.54 -26.08 2.68
C GLN A 294 -6.85 -25.77 3.39
N MET A 295 -7.72 -26.77 3.51
CA MET A 295 -8.96 -26.65 4.26
C MET A 295 -8.72 -26.68 5.78
N PRO A 296 -9.61 -26.07 6.58
CA PRO A 296 -9.57 -26.22 8.03
C PRO A 296 -9.54 -27.69 8.45
N GLY A 297 -8.67 -28.05 9.39
CA GLY A 297 -8.52 -29.43 9.89
C GLY A 297 -7.61 -30.34 9.05
N GLU A 298 -7.21 -29.97 7.84
CA GLU A 298 -6.25 -30.75 7.06
C GLU A 298 -4.85 -30.71 7.66
N LYS A 299 -4.15 -31.86 7.60
CA LYS A 299 -2.82 -32.03 8.17
C LYS A 299 -1.73 -31.36 7.31
N GLU A 300 -1.89 -31.46 5.99
CA GLU A 300 -0.89 -30.98 5.04
C GLU A 300 -1.04 -29.48 4.82
N ALA A 301 0.03 -28.75 5.02
CA ALA A 301 0.11 -27.30 4.88
C ALA A 301 1.22 -26.92 3.87
N PRO A 302 1.16 -25.70 3.28
CA PRO A 302 2.30 -25.14 2.59
C PRO A 302 3.52 -25.07 3.50
N VAL A 303 4.70 -25.46 2.98
CA VAL A 303 5.98 -25.36 3.71
C VAL A 303 6.84 -24.28 3.08
N SER A 304 7.27 -23.31 3.90
CA SER A 304 8.13 -22.22 3.44
C SER A 304 9.60 -22.66 3.45
N HIS A 305 10.31 -22.42 2.34
CA HIS A 305 11.73 -22.61 2.19
C HIS A 305 12.41 -21.26 1.93
N LEU A 306 13.56 -21.02 2.53
CA LEU A 306 14.34 -19.79 2.39
C LEU A 306 15.71 -20.12 1.77
N TYR A 307 16.04 -19.45 0.68
CA TYR A 307 17.30 -19.65 -0.03
C TYR A 307 18.15 -18.38 -0.05
N LEU A 308 19.45 -18.55 0.18
CA LEU A 308 20.46 -17.51 -0.02
C LEU A 308 21.25 -17.83 -1.28
N PHE A 309 21.38 -16.84 -2.15
CA PHE A 309 22.20 -16.89 -3.36
C PHE A 309 23.44 -16.01 -3.20
N ASP A 310 24.62 -16.51 -3.63
CA ASP A 310 25.86 -15.75 -3.78
C ASP A 310 26.16 -15.58 -5.27
N MET A 311 26.00 -14.35 -5.76
CA MET A 311 26.17 -14.02 -7.18
C MET A 311 27.64 -13.92 -7.61
N SER A 312 28.59 -14.01 -6.68
CA SER A 312 30.01 -14.02 -7.03
C SER A 312 30.46 -15.34 -7.68
N ASN A 313 29.74 -16.42 -7.43
CA ASN A 313 30.02 -17.75 -7.93
C ASN A 313 28.80 -18.56 -8.40
N ASP A 314 27.63 -17.90 -8.51
CA ASP A 314 26.33 -18.49 -8.89
C ASP A 314 25.88 -19.65 -8.00
N SER A 315 26.31 -19.68 -6.74
CA SER A 315 25.93 -20.72 -5.80
C SER A 315 24.71 -20.31 -4.96
N TYR A 316 24.01 -21.31 -4.45
CA TYR A 316 22.93 -21.08 -3.50
C TYR A 316 22.89 -22.16 -2.43
N LYS A 317 22.32 -21.82 -1.28
CA LYS A 317 22.02 -22.78 -0.22
C LYS A 317 20.64 -22.51 0.39
N GLU A 318 20.01 -23.56 0.85
CA GLU A 318 18.84 -23.46 1.70
C GLU A 318 19.28 -23.11 3.12
N ILE A 319 18.59 -22.15 3.73
CA ILE A 319 18.81 -21.76 5.11
C ILE A 319 17.86 -22.59 5.98
N ASN A 320 18.38 -23.27 6.99
CA ASN A 320 17.54 -24.00 7.93
C ASN A 320 16.71 -23.03 8.79
N THR A 321 15.40 -23.09 8.60
CA THR A 321 14.44 -22.23 9.33
C THR A 321 13.56 -23.00 10.30
N GLN A 322 13.71 -24.34 10.36
CA GLN A 322 12.76 -25.22 11.02
C GLN A 322 12.72 -25.03 12.55
N ALA A 323 11.51 -24.84 13.09
CA ALA A 323 11.21 -24.85 14.51
C ALA A 323 9.81 -25.37 14.83
N PHE A 324 8.81 -24.98 14.04
CA PHE A 324 7.42 -25.33 14.27
C PHE A 324 6.93 -26.23 13.14
N LYS A 325 6.04 -27.13 13.47
CA LYS A 325 5.30 -27.84 12.44
C LYS A 325 4.45 -26.84 11.63
N ASP A 326 4.48 -26.96 10.31
CA ASP A 326 3.66 -26.14 9.39
C ASP A 326 3.89 -24.61 9.58
N GLN A 327 5.14 -24.21 9.78
CA GLN A 327 5.51 -22.81 9.98
C GLN A 327 5.46 -22.00 8.70
N THR A 328 5.17 -20.71 8.86
CA THR A 328 5.32 -19.70 7.82
C THR A 328 6.56 -18.85 8.06
N ILE A 329 7.35 -18.61 7.02
CA ILE A 329 8.52 -17.73 7.03
C ILE A 329 8.18 -16.45 6.30
N ARG A 330 8.43 -15.31 6.95
CA ARG A 330 8.33 -13.98 6.34
C ARG A 330 9.66 -13.26 6.48
N MET A 331 10.18 -12.77 5.37
CA MET A 331 11.35 -11.90 5.41
C MET A 331 10.95 -10.58 6.05
N ALA A 332 11.63 -10.18 7.12
CA ALA A 332 11.38 -8.93 7.80
C ALA A 332 12.04 -7.81 7.01
N TYR A 333 11.25 -7.05 6.26
CA TYR A 333 11.71 -5.81 5.66
C TYR A 333 11.46 -4.65 6.60
N ARG A 334 12.21 -3.58 6.41
CA ARG A 334 11.94 -2.33 7.11
C ARG A 334 10.48 -1.96 6.87
N PRO A 335 9.69 -1.74 7.92
CA PRO A 335 8.30 -1.40 7.73
C PRO A 335 8.23 -0.14 6.88
N ARG A 336 7.36 -0.12 5.90
CA ARG A 336 6.88 1.12 5.34
C ARG A 336 6.03 1.76 6.43
N LEU A 337 6.66 2.57 7.24
CA LEU A 337 6.01 3.26 8.36
C LEU A 337 4.90 4.19 7.88
N HIS A 338 5.05 4.74 6.68
CA HIS A 338 3.97 5.27 5.88
C HIS A 338 4.20 4.87 4.43
N LYS A 339 3.11 4.70 3.72
CA LYS A 339 3.10 4.57 2.28
C LYS A 339 3.64 5.88 1.69
N GLN A 340 4.96 6.00 1.62
CA GLN A 340 5.56 7.03 0.82
C GLN A 340 5.18 6.72 -0.62
N ARG A 341 4.34 7.55 -1.19
CA ARG A 341 3.75 7.36 -2.51
C ARG A 341 4.82 7.25 -3.59
N ASP A 342 5.96 7.89 -3.35
CA ASP A 342 7.06 8.04 -4.29
C ASP A 342 8.20 7.03 -4.09
N MET A 343 8.08 6.11 -3.15
CA MET A 343 9.08 5.04 -2.98
C MET A 343 9.02 4.07 -4.16
N LYS A 344 10.01 4.15 -5.02
CA LYS A 344 10.21 3.24 -6.16
C LYS A 344 10.72 1.86 -5.74
N GLU A 345 11.36 1.74 -4.56
CA GLU A 345 12.01 0.53 -4.08
C GLU A 345 11.50 0.10 -2.69
N LEU A 346 11.47 -1.21 -2.46
CA LEU A 346 11.25 -1.77 -1.13
C LEU A 346 12.50 -1.51 -0.26
N PRO A 347 12.34 -1.07 0.99
CA PRO A 347 13.47 -0.98 1.90
C PRO A 347 14.18 -2.33 2.01
N SER A 348 15.50 -2.32 1.94
CA SER A 348 16.29 -3.53 2.10
C SER A 348 16.06 -4.18 3.47
N ILE A 349 15.95 -5.50 3.48
CA ILE A 349 15.97 -6.28 4.73
C ILE A 349 17.37 -6.40 5.32
N TRP A 350 18.38 -6.16 4.49
CA TRP A 350 19.78 -6.25 4.88
C TRP A 350 20.17 -5.07 5.74
N LEU A 351 20.95 -5.32 6.79
CA LEU A 351 21.33 -4.36 7.79
C LEU A 351 22.86 -4.31 7.95
N GLY A 352 23.36 -3.12 8.27
CA GLY A 352 24.77 -2.92 8.58
C GLY A 352 25.68 -3.13 7.39
N ASP A 353 26.49 -4.17 7.47
CA ASP A 353 27.55 -4.54 6.55
C ASP A 353 27.11 -5.46 5.40
N ASN A 354 25.82 -5.55 5.10
CA ASN A 354 25.25 -6.47 4.12
C ASN A 354 25.43 -7.97 4.43
N ASN A 355 25.78 -8.28 5.66
CA ASN A 355 26.11 -9.64 6.11
C ASN A 355 24.97 -10.27 6.93
N ARG A 356 23.97 -9.48 7.31
CA ARG A 356 22.88 -9.90 8.22
C ARG A 356 21.52 -9.39 7.76
N PHE A 357 20.49 -10.19 8.00
CA PHE A 357 19.10 -9.78 7.81
C PHE A 357 18.18 -10.44 8.85
N PHE A 358 16.94 -9.92 8.95
CA PHE A 358 15.92 -10.44 9.83
C PHE A 358 14.87 -11.25 9.08
N VAL A 359 14.39 -12.31 9.73
CA VAL A 359 13.25 -13.12 9.30
C VAL A 359 12.31 -13.33 10.48
N THR A 360 11.02 -13.39 10.20
CA THR A 360 10.02 -13.80 11.17
C THR A 360 9.48 -15.18 10.79
N ARG A 361 9.42 -16.11 11.74
CA ARG A 361 8.70 -17.37 11.58
C ARG A 361 7.52 -17.43 12.53
N SER A 362 6.41 -17.99 12.09
CA SER A 362 5.22 -18.16 12.90
C SER A 362 4.69 -19.57 12.78
N SER A 363 4.13 -20.10 13.89
CA SER A 363 3.38 -21.35 13.86
C SER A 363 2.06 -21.15 13.09
N ARG A 364 1.49 -22.24 12.57
CA ARG A 364 0.23 -22.21 11.80
C ARG A 364 -0.95 -21.65 12.63
N ASP A 365 -1.01 -21.98 13.91
CA ASP A 365 -2.03 -21.51 14.85
C ASP A 365 -1.82 -20.05 15.30
N LEU A 366 -0.70 -19.44 14.91
CA LEU A 366 -0.31 -18.08 15.29
C LEU A 366 -0.23 -17.87 16.82
N HIS A 367 0.07 -18.92 17.57
CA HIS A 367 0.35 -18.84 19.02
C HIS A 367 1.83 -18.69 19.33
N ARG A 368 2.70 -18.84 18.31
CA ARG A 368 4.16 -18.76 18.44
C ARG A 368 4.74 -17.96 17.28
N ILE A 369 5.48 -16.92 17.63
CA ILE A 369 6.20 -16.09 16.68
C ILE A 369 7.63 -15.92 17.17
N ASP A 370 8.60 -16.13 16.28
CA ASP A 370 10.00 -15.81 16.50
C ASP A 370 10.45 -14.73 15.52
N VAL A 371 11.03 -13.66 16.04
CA VAL A 371 11.88 -12.78 15.26
C VAL A 371 13.27 -13.37 15.28
N CYS A 372 13.80 -13.68 14.10
CA CYS A 372 15.09 -14.33 13.92
C CYS A 372 16.06 -13.43 13.17
N THR A 373 17.34 -13.60 13.39
CA THR A 373 18.42 -13.07 12.58
C THR A 373 19.10 -14.19 11.82
N TYR A 374 19.62 -13.87 10.64
CA TYR A 374 20.52 -14.73 9.91
C TYR A 374 21.79 -13.95 9.55
N THR A 375 22.94 -14.55 9.76
CA THR A 375 24.25 -14.00 9.36
C THR A 375 24.83 -14.89 8.27
N ILE A 376 25.38 -14.32 7.20
CA ILE A 376 26.01 -15.09 6.12
C ILE A 376 27.13 -15.96 6.72
N GLY A 377 27.12 -17.23 6.34
CA GLY A 377 28.03 -18.23 6.88
C GLY A 377 27.42 -19.14 7.95
N GLU A 378 26.32 -18.74 8.59
CA GLU A 378 25.56 -19.62 9.48
C GLU A 378 24.73 -20.64 8.67
N ASP A 379 24.37 -21.76 9.31
CA ASP A 379 23.53 -22.81 8.67
C ASP A 379 22.03 -22.58 8.91
N SER A 380 21.67 -21.86 9.97
CA SER A 380 20.29 -21.66 10.38
C SER A 380 20.03 -20.24 10.86
N ILE A 381 18.76 -19.84 10.83
CA ILE A 381 18.31 -18.63 11.50
C ILE A 381 18.36 -18.82 13.01
N ARG A 382 18.65 -17.74 13.74
CA ARG A 382 18.72 -17.71 15.19
C ARG A 382 17.61 -16.81 15.76
N PRO A 383 16.72 -17.34 16.63
CA PRO A 383 15.71 -16.52 17.28
C PRO A 383 16.35 -15.51 18.24
N ILE A 384 15.84 -14.28 18.21
CA ILE A 384 16.24 -13.18 19.11
C ILE A 384 15.07 -12.63 19.92
N ILE A 385 13.83 -12.72 19.41
CA ILE A 385 12.62 -12.39 20.15
C ILE A 385 11.64 -13.54 19.96
N GLU A 386 11.12 -14.07 21.04
CA GLU A 386 10.15 -15.17 21.03
C GLU A 386 8.84 -14.71 21.69
N GLU A 387 7.76 -14.78 20.94
CA GLU A 387 6.40 -14.54 21.43
C GLU A 387 5.64 -15.87 21.56
N ARG A 388 5.01 -16.07 22.70
CA ARG A 388 4.23 -17.27 23.04
C ARG A 388 2.97 -16.84 23.76
N MET A 389 1.82 -17.13 23.18
CA MET A 389 0.52 -16.83 23.76
C MET A 389 -0.43 -18.02 23.59
N ASN A 390 -1.43 -18.12 24.44
CA ASN A 390 -2.52 -19.08 24.31
C ASN A 390 -3.67 -18.55 23.43
N THR A 391 -3.50 -17.35 22.88
CA THR A 391 -4.40 -16.67 21.95
C THR A 391 -3.66 -16.32 20.66
N TYR A 392 -4.40 -15.84 19.66
CA TYR A 392 -3.85 -15.33 18.41
C TYR A 392 -2.83 -14.21 18.66
N ILE A 393 -1.67 -14.31 18.02
CA ILE A 393 -0.65 -13.26 18.02
C ILE A 393 -0.69 -12.57 16.65
N GLU A 394 -0.90 -11.27 16.62
CA GLU A 394 -0.85 -10.51 15.40
C GLU A 394 0.59 -10.27 14.94
N LEU A 395 0.87 -10.56 13.66
CA LEU A 395 2.17 -10.29 13.06
C LEU A 395 2.26 -8.83 12.62
N ARG A 396 3.09 -8.06 13.31
CA ARG A 396 3.40 -6.67 12.94
C ARG A 396 4.83 -6.53 12.42
N PRO A 397 5.10 -5.59 11.49
CA PRO A 397 6.45 -5.34 11.00
C PRO A 397 7.40 -4.92 12.12
N LEU A 398 8.61 -5.46 12.11
CA LEU A 398 9.69 -5.08 13.00
C LEU A 398 10.29 -3.74 12.56
N ALA A 399 10.42 -2.76 13.46
CA ALA A 399 11.10 -1.51 13.16
C ALA A 399 12.57 -1.57 13.61
N ALA A 400 13.49 -1.51 12.64
CA ALA A 400 14.92 -1.45 12.92
C ALA A 400 15.36 0.00 13.16
N VAL A 401 16.11 0.23 14.21
CA VAL A 401 16.67 1.51 14.63
C VAL A 401 18.18 1.40 14.68
N ASN A 402 18.89 2.50 14.41
CA ASN A 402 20.36 2.54 14.42
C ASN A 402 20.96 1.41 13.57
N ASN A 403 20.48 1.31 12.33
CA ASN A 403 20.89 0.29 11.36
C ASN A 403 20.77 -1.16 11.89
N GLY A 404 19.71 -1.43 12.67
CA GLY A 404 19.40 -2.76 13.20
C GLY A 404 20.15 -3.15 14.47
N LYS A 405 20.87 -2.21 15.12
CA LYS A 405 21.44 -2.43 16.44
C LYS A 405 20.39 -2.38 17.55
N GLU A 406 19.25 -1.78 17.25
CA GLU A 406 18.09 -1.76 18.14
C GLU A 406 16.83 -2.08 17.31
N LEU A 407 15.85 -2.67 17.96
CA LEU A 407 14.62 -3.15 17.35
C LEU A 407 13.43 -2.67 18.17
N ILE A 408 12.45 -2.06 17.52
CA ILE A 408 11.15 -1.79 18.15
C ILE A 408 10.21 -2.93 17.74
N HIS A 409 9.76 -3.67 18.72
CA HIS A 409 8.83 -4.79 18.57
C HIS A 409 7.47 -4.42 19.14
N TRP A 410 6.41 -4.67 18.36
CA TRP A 410 5.03 -4.51 18.76
C TRP A 410 4.54 -5.84 19.36
N SER A 411 3.87 -5.79 20.53
CA SER A 411 3.44 -6.99 21.25
C SER A 411 2.24 -6.73 22.14
N GLU A 412 1.35 -7.73 22.23
CA GLU A 412 0.18 -7.74 23.11
C GLU A 412 0.42 -8.53 24.42
N ARG A 413 1.67 -8.85 24.76
CA ARG A 413 2.06 -9.71 25.89
C ARG A 413 1.52 -9.30 27.25
N ASP A 414 1.17 -8.03 27.41
CA ASP A 414 0.63 -7.45 28.64
C ASP A 414 -0.91 -7.27 28.59
N GLY A 415 -1.60 -7.89 27.59
CA GLY A 415 -3.04 -7.79 27.39
C GLY A 415 -3.47 -6.58 26.54
N TRP A 416 -2.54 -5.67 26.23
CA TRP A 416 -2.71 -4.53 25.34
C TRP A 416 -1.52 -4.42 24.39
N ALA A 417 -1.75 -3.90 23.21
CA ALA A 417 -0.69 -3.73 22.22
C ALA A 417 0.22 -2.55 22.56
N HIS A 418 1.50 -2.83 22.73
CA HIS A 418 2.51 -1.85 23.07
C HIS A 418 3.82 -2.02 22.30
N LEU A 419 4.69 -1.00 22.37
CA LEU A 419 6.01 -0.99 21.77
C LEU A 419 7.08 -1.30 22.80
N TYR A 420 8.01 -2.18 22.42
CA TYR A 420 9.13 -2.65 23.24
C TYR A 420 10.43 -2.45 22.49
N LEU A 421 11.44 -1.88 23.16
CA LEU A 421 12.78 -1.68 22.60
C LEU A 421 13.70 -2.83 23.00
N TYR A 422 14.33 -3.45 21.99
CA TYR A 422 15.31 -4.52 22.14
C TYR A 422 16.66 -4.10 21.56
N ASP A 423 17.73 -4.74 21.99
CA ASP A 423 18.99 -4.75 21.26
C ASP A 423 18.98 -5.80 20.13
N ASP A 424 20.01 -5.84 19.32
CA ASP A 424 20.16 -6.77 18.18
C ASP A 424 20.47 -8.22 18.60
N LYS A 425 20.64 -8.47 19.90
CA LYS A 425 20.81 -9.81 20.48
C LYS A 425 19.51 -10.36 21.04
N GLY A 426 18.45 -9.53 21.09
CA GLY A 426 17.15 -9.88 21.64
C GLY A 426 16.99 -9.58 23.14
N ASN A 427 17.90 -8.83 23.75
CA ASN A 427 17.72 -8.37 25.12
C ASN A 427 16.73 -7.21 25.16
N LEU A 428 15.68 -7.33 25.95
CA LEU A 428 14.72 -6.25 26.19
C LEU A 428 15.42 -5.11 26.93
N LYS A 429 15.45 -3.93 26.33
CA LYS A 429 16.00 -2.71 26.96
C LYS A 429 14.95 -2.04 27.84
N ASN A 430 13.79 -1.75 27.27
CA ASN A 430 12.66 -1.16 27.99
C ASN A 430 11.36 -1.29 27.20
N ARG A 431 10.25 -1.05 27.87
CA ARG A 431 8.95 -0.82 27.28
C ARG A 431 8.82 0.67 26.91
N ILE A 432 8.43 0.96 25.68
CA ILE A 432 8.25 2.35 25.18
C ILE A 432 6.87 2.87 25.58
N THR A 433 5.84 2.03 25.46
CA THR A 433 4.46 2.43 25.77
C THR A 433 3.82 1.44 26.75
N SER A 434 2.81 1.89 27.52
CA SER A 434 2.09 1.04 28.48
C SER A 434 0.75 1.64 28.84
N GLY A 435 -0.19 0.82 29.27
CA GLY A 435 -1.51 1.24 29.75
C GLY A 435 -2.66 0.46 29.15
N PRO A 436 -3.92 0.71 29.56
CA PRO A 436 -5.10 0.01 29.03
C PRO A 436 -5.58 0.66 27.71
N TRP A 437 -4.76 0.60 26.68
CA TRP A 437 -5.02 1.17 25.35
C TRP A 437 -4.13 0.50 24.30
N HIS A 438 -4.47 0.63 23.04
CA HIS A 438 -3.88 -0.11 21.93
C HIS A 438 -2.99 0.79 21.05
N VAL A 439 -1.75 0.38 20.83
CA VAL A 439 -0.91 0.93 19.76
C VAL A 439 -1.22 0.20 18.46
N ASP A 440 -1.67 0.92 17.43
CA ASP A 440 -1.94 0.31 16.13
C ASP A 440 -0.67 0.15 15.30
N GLN A 441 -0.01 1.24 14.96
CA GLN A 441 1.16 1.18 14.07
C GLN A 441 2.18 2.28 14.37
N ILE A 442 3.45 1.96 14.08
CA ILE A 442 4.52 2.96 14.06
C ILE A 442 4.41 3.77 12.77
N VAL A 443 4.39 5.09 12.91
CA VAL A 443 4.33 6.04 11.80
C VAL A 443 5.73 6.44 11.34
N LYS A 444 6.59 6.82 12.29
CA LYS A 444 7.94 7.33 12.02
C LYS A 444 8.84 7.07 13.23
N VAL A 445 10.12 6.84 12.98
CA VAL A 445 11.16 6.89 14.01
C VAL A 445 12.14 8.00 13.65
N ASP A 446 12.26 9.00 14.50
CA ASP A 446 13.33 9.99 14.45
C ASP A 446 14.51 9.42 15.24
N GLU A 447 15.42 8.75 14.52
CA GLU A 447 16.57 8.08 15.15
C GLU A 447 17.53 9.07 15.81
N ALA A 448 17.69 10.26 15.23
CA ALA A 448 18.60 11.28 15.76
C ALA A 448 18.11 11.83 17.10
N LYS A 449 16.82 12.06 17.24
CA LYS A 449 16.19 12.53 18.49
C LYS A 449 15.75 11.38 19.40
N ARG A 450 15.83 10.15 18.92
CA ARG A 450 15.35 8.94 19.63
C ARG A 450 13.87 9.03 20.02
N VAL A 451 13.04 9.44 19.07
CA VAL A 451 11.59 9.59 19.24
C VAL A 451 10.86 8.67 18.25
N VAL A 452 9.85 7.97 18.71
CA VAL A 452 8.90 7.23 17.86
C VAL A 452 7.56 7.95 17.80
N TYR A 453 7.01 8.07 16.59
CA TYR A 453 5.65 8.52 16.31
C TYR A 453 4.81 7.30 15.96
N PHE A 454 3.64 7.18 16.54
CA PHE A 454 2.78 6.01 16.36
C PHE A 454 1.30 6.37 16.45
N LEU A 455 0.46 5.62 15.78
CA LEU A 455 -0.98 5.68 15.94
C LEU A 455 -1.43 4.76 17.08
N ALA A 456 -2.39 5.23 17.85
CA ALA A 456 -2.97 4.47 18.95
C ALA A 456 -4.42 4.89 19.19
N ASN A 457 -5.20 3.99 19.76
CA ASN A 457 -6.62 4.19 20.03
C ASN A 457 -7.01 3.68 21.43
N GLY A 458 -8.18 4.10 21.90
CA GLY A 458 -8.74 3.68 23.20
C GLY A 458 -8.11 4.33 24.42
N ARG A 459 -7.17 5.30 24.28
CA ARG A 459 -6.54 6.01 25.38
C ARG A 459 -7.35 7.20 25.88
N GLU A 460 -7.99 7.93 24.97
CA GLU A 460 -8.71 9.17 25.32
C GLU A 460 -10.11 8.84 25.84
N LYS A 461 -10.40 9.31 27.06
CA LYS A 461 -11.67 9.00 27.74
C LYS A 461 -12.81 9.83 27.15
N GLY A 462 -13.93 9.17 26.88
CA GLY A 462 -15.15 9.83 26.40
C GLY A 462 -15.24 9.92 24.87
N GLU A 463 -14.20 9.55 24.17
CA GLU A 463 -14.17 9.43 22.73
C GLU A 463 -14.54 8.02 22.26
N ASN A 464 -14.78 7.89 20.95
CA ASN A 464 -14.94 6.57 20.34
C ASN A 464 -13.59 5.81 20.42
N PRO A 465 -13.52 4.64 21.10
CA PRO A 465 -12.26 3.91 21.28
C PRO A 465 -11.64 3.38 20.00
N TYR A 466 -12.34 3.46 18.86
CA TYR A 466 -11.81 3.09 17.54
C TYR A 466 -11.18 4.27 16.79
N TYR A 467 -11.24 5.49 17.35
CA TYR A 467 -10.55 6.63 16.76
C TYR A 467 -9.06 6.57 17.08
N GLU A 468 -8.26 6.59 16.01
CA GLU A 468 -6.81 6.59 16.12
C GLU A 468 -6.29 8.00 16.27
N HIS A 469 -5.39 8.20 17.22
CA HIS A 469 -4.65 9.43 17.42
C HIS A 469 -3.16 9.22 17.17
N LEU A 470 -2.48 10.26 16.69
CA LEU A 470 -1.04 10.28 16.61
C LEU A 470 -0.45 10.65 17.98
N TYR A 471 0.44 9.79 18.45
CA TYR A 471 1.26 10.02 19.64
C TYR A 471 2.74 10.03 19.28
N ARG A 472 3.55 10.56 20.18
CA ARG A 472 4.99 10.41 20.19
C ARG A 472 5.47 10.01 21.57
N ALA A 473 6.60 9.31 21.63
CA ALA A 473 7.31 8.98 22.87
C ALA A 473 8.82 8.88 22.58
N ASN A 474 9.64 9.11 23.59
CA ASN A 474 11.05 8.78 23.50
C ASN A 474 11.24 7.25 23.52
N LEU A 475 12.31 6.77 22.87
CA LEU A 475 12.60 5.32 22.83
C LEU A 475 12.89 4.71 24.21
N ASP A 476 13.21 5.54 25.22
CA ASP A 476 13.35 5.09 26.61
C ASP A 476 12.01 4.99 27.38
N GLY A 477 10.89 5.30 26.71
CA GLY A 477 9.53 5.26 27.28
C GLY A 477 9.08 6.55 27.95
N SER A 478 9.93 7.56 28.03
CA SER A 478 9.56 8.87 28.57
C SER A 478 8.88 9.76 27.53
N GLY A 479 8.28 10.87 27.96
CA GLY A 479 7.79 11.93 27.07
C GLY A 479 6.59 11.54 26.18
N LEU A 480 5.75 10.59 26.62
CA LEU A 480 4.51 10.24 25.91
C LEU A 480 3.60 11.47 25.77
N GLN A 481 3.30 11.84 24.55
CA GLN A 481 2.49 13.00 24.22
C GLN A 481 1.57 12.70 23.03
N MET A 482 0.29 13.12 23.12
CA MET A 482 -0.61 13.15 21.97
C MET A 482 -0.23 14.32 21.05
N VAL A 483 -0.20 14.08 19.75
CA VAL A 483 0.16 15.05 18.71
C VAL A 483 -1.08 15.50 17.93
N SER A 484 -2.01 14.58 17.60
CA SER A 484 -3.28 14.92 16.95
C SER A 484 -4.37 15.05 18.01
N ALA A 485 -4.98 16.23 18.13
CA ALA A 485 -6.05 16.49 19.08
C ALA A 485 -7.42 16.49 18.42
N GLY A 486 -8.47 16.20 19.20
CA GLY A 486 -9.85 16.23 18.79
C GLY A 486 -10.47 14.84 18.63
N ASP A 487 -11.76 14.75 18.92
CA ASP A 487 -12.56 13.51 18.83
C ASP A 487 -12.85 13.17 17.35
N TYR A 488 -11.80 12.69 16.63
CA TYR A 488 -11.83 12.31 15.23
C TYR A 488 -10.97 11.07 14.99
N PHE A 489 -11.22 10.40 13.88
CA PHE A 489 -10.24 9.51 13.27
C PHE A 489 -9.18 10.33 12.53
N HIS A 490 -7.91 10.06 12.79
CA HIS A 490 -6.76 10.82 12.27
C HIS A 490 -5.94 9.98 11.30
N ASP A 491 -5.76 10.48 10.07
CA ASP A 491 -4.82 9.96 9.09
C ASP A 491 -3.70 10.98 8.89
N VAL A 492 -2.47 10.58 9.16
CA VAL A 492 -1.33 11.50 9.24
C VAL A 492 -0.21 11.14 8.27
N ARG A 493 0.52 12.15 7.82
CA ARG A 493 1.74 12.00 7.01
C ARG A 493 2.84 12.86 7.63
N VAL A 494 3.85 12.21 8.18
CA VAL A 494 5.00 12.86 8.83
C VAL A 494 6.11 13.06 7.79
N ASP A 495 6.73 14.24 7.75
CA ASP A 495 7.86 14.52 6.88
C ASP A 495 9.12 13.72 7.26
N ASP A 496 10.10 13.66 6.35
CA ASP A 496 11.30 12.86 6.56
C ASP A 496 12.12 13.30 7.77
N ASN A 497 12.08 14.58 8.12
CA ASN A 497 12.79 15.16 9.26
C ASN A 497 11.99 15.17 10.56
N ALA A 498 10.77 14.64 10.54
CA ALA A 498 9.83 14.65 11.67
C ALA A 498 9.65 16.05 12.28
N GLN A 499 9.50 17.07 11.43
CA GLN A 499 9.25 18.45 11.83
C GLN A 499 7.81 18.89 11.61
N PHE A 500 7.20 18.40 10.52
CA PHE A 500 5.84 18.74 10.13
C PHE A 500 5.00 17.50 9.84
N ILE A 501 3.71 17.64 10.02
CA ILE A 501 2.73 16.57 9.89
C ILE A 501 1.54 17.10 9.11
N VAL A 502 1.26 16.52 7.95
CA VAL A 502 -0.03 16.69 7.30
C VAL A 502 -1.04 15.81 8.04
N HIS A 503 -2.05 16.44 8.57
CA HIS A 503 -3.04 15.88 9.46
C HIS A 503 -4.42 15.91 8.80
N ASN A 504 -4.87 14.77 8.31
CA ASN A 504 -6.22 14.59 7.79
C ASN A 504 -7.10 14.01 8.90
N TYR A 505 -8.28 14.57 9.10
CA TYR A 505 -9.16 14.12 10.17
C TYR A 505 -10.64 14.23 9.80
N SER A 506 -11.41 13.27 10.27
CA SER A 506 -12.87 13.25 10.08
C SER A 506 -13.53 12.27 11.03
N ARG A 507 -14.85 12.38 11.12
CA ARG A 507 -15.75 11.34 11.65
C ARG A 507 -16.70 10.91 10.55
N ILE A 508 -17.42 9.84 10.81
CA ILE A 508 -18.41 9.32 9.85
C ILE A 508 -19.51 10.34 9.51
N ASN A 509 -19.74 11.31 10.40
CA ASN A 509 -20.75 12.35 10.30
C ASN A 509 -20.17 13.78 10.20
N THR A 510 -18.95 13.93 9.71
CA THR A 510 -18.34 15.25 9.48
C THR A 510 -17.69 15.33 8.10
N VAL A 511 -17.63 16.52 7.55
CA VAL A 511 -16.83 16.81 6.36
C VAL A 511 -15.35 16.65 6.72
N PRO A 512 -14.55 15.90 5.93
CA PRO A 512 -13.12 15.74 6.15
C PRO A 512 -12.36 17.07 6.04
N LYS A 513 -11.36 17.24 6.91
CA LYS A 513 -10.47 18.41 6.95
C LYS A 513 -9.02 17.98 6.97
N SER A 514 -8.15 18.89 6.54
CA SER A 514 -6.70 18.70 6.51
C SER A 514 -5.99 19.93 7.04
N ASP A 515 -5.12 19.73 8.02
CA ASP A 515 -4.29 20.75 8.63
C ASP A 515 -2.81 20.39 8.51
N LEU A 516 -1.94 21.37 8.62
CA LEU A 516 -0.54 21.19 8.85
C LEU A 516 -0.22 21.44 10.32
N LEU A 517 0.39 20.46 10.98
CA LEU A 517 0.87 20.56 12.36
C LEU A 517 2.40 20.58 12.41
N ASP A 518 2.97 21.15 13.48
CA ASP A 518 4.34 20.86 13.85
C ASP A 518 4.44 19.53 14.63
N ASN A 519 5.65 19.09 14.91
CA ASN A 519 5.89 17.81 15.59
C ASN A 519 5.50 17.79 17.08
N THR A 520 4.99 18.90 17.61
CA THR A 520 4.39 18.99 18.95
C THR A 520 2.87 18.93 18.91
N GLY A 521 2.27 18.92 17.72
CA GLY A 521 0.81 18.94 17.52
C GLY A 521 0.21 20.33 17.42
N ARG A 522 1.04 21.39 17.42
CA ARG A 522 0.53 22.75 17.24
C ARG A 522 0.20 22.99 15.77
N LYS A 523 -1.01 23.48 15.50
CA LYS A 523 -1.45 23.85 14.15
C LYS A 523 -0.61 24.98 13.58
N VAL A 524 0.00 24.73 12.43
CA VAL A 524 0.77 25.70 11.66
C VAL A 524 -0.13 26.47 10.72
N MET A 525 -1.00 25.77 9.98
CA MET A 525 -1.98 26.34 9.05
C MET A 525 -3.05 25.33 8.66
N GLU A 526 -4.16 25.84 8.14
CA GLU A 526 -5.17 25.02 7.46
C GLU A 526 -4.72 24.70 6.03
N LEU A 527 -4.99 23.49 5.58
CA LEU A 527 -4.71 23.07 4.21
C LEU A 527 -5.98 23.00 3.37
N GLU A 528 -6.91 22.10 3.71
CA GLU A 528 -8.11 21.85 2.93
C GLU A 528 -9.32 21.48 3.81
N GLU A 529 -10.49 21.79 3.30
CA GLU A 529 -11.76 21.20 3.71
C GLU A 529 -12.43 20.59 2.48
N SER A 530 -12.95 19.37 2.60
CA SER A 530 -13.53 18.64 1.47
C SER A 530 -14.81 19.31 0.97
N ASP A 531 -14.99 19.33 -0.35
CA ASP A 531 -16.21 19.87 -0.97
C ASP A 531 -17.28 18.77 -1.09
N PHE A 532 -18.30 18.82 -0.21
CA PHE A 532 -19.47 17.94 -0.22
C PHE A 532 -20.72 18.63 -0.78
N SER A 533 -20.60 19.82 -1.32
CA SER A 533 -21.75 20.64 -1.77
C SER A 533 -22.63 19.91 -2.78
N GLN A 534 -22.03 19.28 -3.79
CA GLN A 534 -22.79 18.53 -4.80
C GLN A 534 -23.39 17.24 -4.24
N LEU A 535 -22.70 16.60 -3.29
CA LEU A 535 -23.19 15.40 -2.62
C LEU A 535 -24.42 15.72 -1.77
N PHE A 536 -24.39 16.82 -1.01
CA PHE A 536 -25.54 17.30 -0.24
C PHE A 536 -26.70 17.77 -1.14
N ALA A 537 -26.39 18.44 -2.26
CA ALA A 537 -27.40 18.83 -3.24
C ALA A 537 -28.10 17.61 -3.88
N ALA A 538 -27.41 16.47 -3.98
CA ALA A 538 -27.99 15.20 -4.43
C ALA A 538 -28.85 14.50 -3.35
N GLY A 539 -28.90 15.04 -2.12
CA GLY A 539 -29.71 14.53 -1.01
C GLY A 539 -28.94 13.61 -0.05
N TYR A 540 -27.60 13.57 -0.12
CA TYR A 540 -26.81 12.81 0.84
C TYR A 540 -27.00 13.34 2.25
N GLN A 541 -27.13 12.43 3.20
CA GLN A 541 -27.17 12.70 4.63
C GLN A 541 -26.10 11.87 5.33
N PHE A 542 -25.44 12.46 6.31
CA PHE A 542 -24.51 11.72 7.12
C PHE A 542 -25.20 10.58 7.89
N PRO A 543 -24.55 9.43 8.02
CA PRO A 543 -25.05 8.39 8.90
C PRO A 543 -24.92 8.82 10.37
N GLU A 544 -25.69 8.16 11.23
CA GLU A 544 -25.71 8.44 12.66
C GLU A 544 -24.85 7.43 13.42
N PRO A 545 -23.81 7.87 14.14
CA PRO A 545 -23.09 6.97 15.05
C PRO A 545 -23.99 6.66 16.26
N PHE A 546 -23.95 5.43 16.73
CA PHE A 546 -24.67 5.00 17.92
C PHE A 546 -23.85 4.06 18.78
N LYS A 547 -24.24 3.89 20.03
CA LYS A 547 -23.63 2.99 20.98
C LYS A 547 -24.71 2.20 21.72
N VAL A 548 -24.53 0.89 21.83
CA VAL A 548 -25.43 -0.01 22.57
C VAL A 548 -24.63 -0.99 23.43
N LYS A 549 -25.27 -1.59 24.41
CA LYS A 549 -24.65 -2.66 25.18
C LYS A 549 -24.74 -3.98 24.43
N ALA A 550 -23.66 -4.77 24.48
CA ALA A 550 -23.65 -6.16 24.02
C ALA A 550 -24.57 -7.05 24.87
N ALA A 551 -24.74 -8.31 24.48
CA ALA A 551 -25.55 -9.28 25.21
C ALA A 551 -25.07 -9.56 26.65
N ASP A 552 -23.79 -9.29 26.96
CA ASP A 552 -23.21 -9.38 28.30
C ASP A 552 -23.64 -8.24 29.24
N GLY A 553 -24.33 -7.21 28.72
CA GLY A 553 -24.80 -6.05 29.45
C GLY A 553 -23.68 -5.07 29.91
N VAL A 554 -22.42 -5.38 29.62
CA VAL A 554 -21.24 -4.62 30.06
C VAL A 554 -20.49 -3.98 28.91
N THR A 555 -20.20 -4.74 27.85
CA THR A 555 -19.39 -4.30 26.70
C THR A 555 -20.17 -3.29 25.86
N ASP A 556 -19.54 -2.16 25.54
CA ASP A 556 -20.07 -1.17 24.63
C ASP A 556 -19.77 -1.57 23.17
N LEU A 557 -20.81 -1.63 22.34
CA LEU A 557 -20.72 -1.82 20.91
C LEU A 557 -21.00 -0.48 20.23
N TYR A 558 -20.11 -0.12 19.32
CA TYR A 558 -20.22 1.10 18.52
C TYR A 558 -20.68 0.76 17.11
N GLY A 559 -21.65 1.49 16.60
CA GLY A 559 -22.22 1.23 15.29
C GLY A 559 -22.49 2.52 14.51
N VAL A 560 -22.80 2.33 13.24
CA VAL A 560 -23.18 3.40 12.31
C VAL A 560 -24.48 3.02 11.65
N MET A 561 -25.48 3.90 11.73
CA MET A 561 -26.81 3.69 11.16
C MET A 561 -27.00 4.55 9.91
N TYR A 562 -27.21 3.90 8.77
CA TYR A 562 -27.62 4.57 7.54
C TYR A 562 -29.15 4.53 7.44
N LYS A 563 -29.76 5.69 7.40
CA LYS A 563 -31.22 5.82 7.25
C LYS A 563 -31.60 5.98 5.76
N PRO A 564 -32.75 5.46 5.32
CA PRO A 564 -33.28 5.81 4.00
C PRO A 564 -33.46 7.34 3.86
N PHE A 565 -33.33 7.86 2.65
CA PHE A 565 -33.48 9.31 2.40
C PHE A 565 -34.87 9.86 2.77
N ASN A 566 -35.89 9.02 2.67
CA ASN A 566 -37.27 9.32 3.04
C ASN A 566 -37.65 8.66 4.39
N PHE A 567 -36.70 8.56 5.32
CA PHE A 567 -36.91 7.94 6.62
C PHE A 567 -38.05 8.63 7.37
N ASP A 568 -39.06 7.83 7.72
CA ASP A 568 -40.17 8.23 8.57
C ASP A 568 -40.09 7.45 9.89
N SER A 569 -39.86 8.15 10.99
CA SER A 569 -39.73 7.53 12.32
C SER A 569 -41.04 6.93 12.84
N THR A 570 -42.18 7.29 12.22
CA THR A 570 -43.51 6.78 12.58
C THR A 570 -43.89 5.52 11.80
N ALA A 571 -43.19 5.23 10.71
CA ALA A 571 -43.43 4.05 9.89
C ALA A 571 -42.71 2.82 10.46
N VAL A 572 -43.35 1.66 10.39
CA VAL A 572 -42.70 0.36 10.70
C VAL A 572 -41.81 -0.01 9.52
N LEU A 573 -40.49 -0.01 9.72
CA LEU A 573 -39.51 -0.41 8.72
C LEU A 573 -38.88 -1.77 9.08
N SER A 574 -38.67 -2.61 8.06
CA SER A 574 -37.84 -3.81 8.21
C SER A 574 -36.37 -3.41 8.09
N TYR A 575 -35.56 -3.73 9.09
CA TYR A 575 -34.13 -3.46 9.08
C TYR A 575 -33.35 -4.68 8.63
N LEU A 576 -32.36 -4.47 7.76
CA LEU A 576 -31.31 -5.43 7.50
C LEU A 576 -30.15 -5.09 8.45
N GLN A 577 -29.92 -5.95 9.44
CA GLN A 577 -28.75 -5.84 10.31
C GLN A 577 -27.59 -6.59 9.65
N GLN A 578 -26.54 -5.89 9.36
CA GLN A 578 -25.27 -6.49 8.97
C GLN A 578 -24.32 -6.38 10.18
N SER A 579 -24.01 -7.52 10.79
CA SER A 579 -22.96 -7.63 11.82
C SER A 579 -21.64 -8.05 11.15
N TYR A 580 -20.56 -7.38 11.50
CA TYR A 580 -19.19 -7.73 11.10
C TYR A 580 -18.51 -8.54 12.18
#